data_3b1c6e31131678498a794905beffd3db
#
_entry.id   3b1c6e31131678498a794905beffd3db
#
_cell.length_a   1.000
_cell.length_b   1.000
_cell.length_c   1.000
_cell.angle_alpha   90.00
_cell.angle_beta   90.00
_cell.angle_gamma   90.00
#
_symmetry.space_group_name_H-M   'P 1'
#
loop_
_entity.id
_entity.type
_entity.pdbx_description
1 polymer ?
#
loop_
_entity_poly.entity_id
_entity_poly.type
_entity_poly.pdbx_seq_one_letter_code
_entity_poly.pdbx_strand_id
1 'polypeptide(L)'
;MPEGIGHAAIWSATSPDLLAWGSHKFVADARSGTWDDLKVGGGAVPFRVKSGSHDGWLAIYHGVTASPPTYSLGALLLDPDDPSIVLARSRDPILRPETTYEREGFYAAVVFTCGVLAEGDQVRIYYGAADGVVAVADLSLEEILQGLSEP
;
A
#
# COMPACT_ATOMS: atom_id res chain seq x y z
N MET A 1 -3.79 13.69 -15.94
CA MET A 1 -2.60 13.54 -15.09
C MET A 1 -1.82 14.84 -15.17
N PRO A 2 -1.23 15.34 -14.07
CA PRO A 2 -0.35 16.49 -14.13
C PRO A 2 0.83 16.20 -15.08
N GLU A 3 1.25 17.20 -15.83
CA GLU A 3 2.36 17.08 -16.76
C GLU A 3 3.65 16.69 -16.00
N GLY A 4 4.33 15.65 -16.45
CA GLY A 4 5.66 15.25 -15.97
C GLY A 4 5.77 13.90 -15.23
N ILE A 5 4.66 13.22 -14.92
CA ILE A 5 4.72 11.87 -14.33
C ILE A 5 4.23 10.86 -15.37
N GLY A 6 5.17 10.20 -16.03
CA GLY A 6 4.93 9.23 -17.10
C GLY A 6 4.58 7.82 -16.63
N HIS A 7 4.39 7.59 -15.32
CA HIS A 7 4.15 6.27 -14.74
C HIS A 7 3.11 6.33 -13.61
N ALA A 8 2.61 5.17 -13.18
CA ALA A 8 1.59 5.07 -12.14
C ALA A 8 2.18 5.36 -10.76
N ALA A 9 1.67 6.39 -10.10
CA ALA A 9 2.04 6.84 -8.76
C ALA A 9 0.78 6.99 -7.89
N ILE A 10 0.96 7.11 -6.58
CA ILE A 10 -0.13 7.38 -5.63
C ILE A 10 -0.34 8.89 -5.53
N TRP A 11 -1.58 9.30 -5.70
CA TRP A 11 -2.05 10.67 -5.56
C TRP A 11 -3.21 10.74 -4.57
N SER A 12 -3.31 11.85 -3.85
CA SER A 12 -4.48 12.20 -3.04
C SER A 12 -5.31 13.28 -3.74
N ALA A 13 -6.59 13.28 -3.46
CA ALA A 13 -7.51 14.34 -3.84
C ALA A 13 -8.49 14.56 -2.70
N THR A 14 -9.05 15.76 -2.58
CA THR A 14 -10.08 16.10 -1.60
C THR A 14 -11.39 16.45 -2.27
N SER A 15 -12.49 16.22 -1.56
CA SER A 15 -13.82 16.58 -2.01
C SER A 15 -14.65 17.12 -0.84
N PRO A 16 -15.38 18.21 -1.00
CA PRO A 16 -16.28 18.74 0.02
C PRO A 16 -17.62 17.98 0.09
N ASP A 17 -17.99 17.21 -0.94
CA ASP A 17 -19.31 16.63 -1.12
C ASP A 17 -19.28 15.18 -1.66
N LEU A 18 -18.09 14.58 -1.83
CA LEU A 18 -17.83 13.27 -2.45
C LEU A 18 -18.24 13.17 -3.93
N LEU A 19 -18.57 14.27 -4.58
CA LEU A 19 -18.93 14.35 -6.00
C LEU A 19 -17.89 15.11 -6.80
N ALA A 20 -17.46 16.28 -6.30
CA ALA A 20 -16.45 17.11 -6.92
C ALA A 20 -15.09 16.88 -6.24
N TRP A 21 -14.16 16.24 -6.94
CA TRP A 21 -12.81 15.93 -6.44
C TRP A 21 -11.78 16.89 -7.04
N GLY A 22 -10.91 17.42 -6.17
CA GLY A 22 -9.88 18.39 -6.56
C GLY A 22 -8.69 18.39 -5.60
N SER A 23 -7.90 19.46 -5.65
CA SER A 23 -6.71 19.62 -4.79
C SER A 23 -5.77 18.41 -4.85
N HIS A 24 -5.51 17.92 -6.06
CA HIS A 24 -4.65 16.74 -6.27
C HIS A 24 -3.23 17.02 -5.75
N LYS A 25 -2.75 16.12 -4.90
CA LYS A 25 -1.38 16.15 -4.37
C LYS A 25 -0.68 14.81 -4.64
N PHE A 26 0.58 14.88 -5.01
CA PHE A 26 1.45 13.71 -5.10
C PHE A 26 1.68 13.12 -3.70
N VAL A 27 1.70 11.80 -3.59
CA VAL A 27 1.94 11.08 -2.32
C VAL A 27 3.19 10.20 -2.42
N ALA A 28 3.21 9.24 -3.34
CA ALA A 28 4.33 8.31 -3.44
C ALA A 28 4.48 7.77 -4.86
N ASP A 29 5.72 7.41 -5.20
CA ASP A 29 6.12 6.85 -6.49
C ASP A 29 6.85 5.51 -6.33
N ALA A 30 7.10 4.85 -7.45
CA ALA A 30 7.98 3.69 -7.54
C ALA A 30 9.41 4.04 -7.07
N ARG A 31 10.10 3.09 -6.44
CA ARG A 31 11.48 3.26 -5.96
C ARG A 31 12.42 2.39 -6.78
N SER A 32 13.32 3.00 -7.52
CA SER A 32 14.28 2.29 -8.36
C SER A 32 15.12 1.30 -7.55
N GLY A 33 15.23 0.05 -8.05
CA GLY A 33 16.04 -0.99 -7.45
C GLY A 33 15.46 -1.65 -6.20
N THR A 34 14.16 -1.45 -5.95
CA THR A 34 13.45 -2.09 -4.86
C THR A 34 12.32 -3.00 -5.36
N TRP A 35 11.56 -3.59 -4.46
CA TRP A 35 10.44 -4.50 -4.79
C TRP A 35 9.23 -3.80 -5.44
N ASP A 36 9.19 -2.49 -5.41
CA ASP A 36 8.13 -1.63 -5.96
C ASP A 36 8.66 -0.66 -7.02
N ASP A 37 9.61 -1.14 -7.85
CA ASP A 37 10.37 -0.33 -8.79
C ASP A 37 9.66 -0.06 -10.14
N LEU A 38 8.61 -0.81 -10.46
CA LEU A 38 7.88 -0.63 -11.73
C LEU A 38 6.73 0.38 -11.58
N LYS A 39 5.91 0.20 -10.57
CA LYS A 39 4.75 1.06 -10.28
C LYS A 39 4.23 0.84 -8.87
N VAL A 40 3.49 1.82 -8.37
CA VAL A 40 2.76 1.76 -7.11
C VAL A 40 1.32 2.24 -7.30
N GLY A 41 0.43 1.79 -6.42
CA GLY A 41 -0.95 2.24 -6.40
C GLY A 41 -1.59 2.07 -5.04
N GLY A 42 -2.66 2.82 -4.78
CA GLY A 42 -3.42 2.72 -3.55
C GLY A 42 -4.01 1.33 -3.33
N GLY A 43 -4.31 1.01 -2.11
CA GLY A 43 -4.94 -0.24 -1.71
C GLY A 43 -6.19 0.03 -0.88
N ALA A 44 -6.19 -0.41 0.37
CA ALA A 44 -7.30 -0.21 1.29
C ALA A 44 -7.37 1.23 1.83
N VAL A 45 -8.52 1.57 2.42
CA VAL A 45 -8.71 2.86 3.12
C VAL A 45 -7.70 2.96 4.26
N PRO A 46 -6.93 4.06 4.35
CA PRO A 46 -6.00 4.28 5.44
C PRO A 46 -6.71 4.32 6.80
N PHE A 47 -6.06 3.81 7.83
CA PHE A 47 -6.58 3.84 9.20
C PHE A 47 -5.61 4.56 10.14
N ARG A 48 -6.17 5.13 11.21
CA ARG A 48 -5.39 5.92 12.15
C ARG A 48 -4.53 5.03 13.05
N VAL A 49 -3.26 5.40 13.19
CA VAL A 49 -2.29 4.74 14.07
C VAL A 49 -1.72 5.75 15.04
N LYS A 50 -1.60 5.34 16.30
CA LYS A 50 -0.87 6.07 17.34
C LYS A 50 -0.19 5.06 18.26
N SER A 51 1.08 4.78 18.02
CA SER A 51 1.85 3.78 18.77
C SER A 51 3.33 4.20 18.84
N GLY A 52 3.84 4.40 20.04
CA GLY A 52 5.22 4.84 20.26
C GLY A 52 5.51 6.18 19.57
N SER A 53 6.49 6.19 18.70
CA SER A 53 6.87 7.35 17.86
C SER A 53 6.04 7.48 16.58
N HIS A 54 5.19 6.51 16.26
CA HIS A 54 4.37 6.50 15.05
C HIS A 54 3.01 7.15 15.34
N ASP A 55 2.75 8.28 14.72
CA ASP A 55 1.47 9.00 14.78
C ASP A 55 1.10 9.45 13.37
N GLY A 56 0.02 8.86 12.79
CA GLY A 56 -0.36 9.15 11.41
C GLY A 56 -1.47 8.25 10.88
N TRP A 57 -1.63 8.26 9.56
CA TRP A 57 -2.51 7.36 8.82
C TRP A 57 -1.68 6.24 8.20
N LEU A 58 -1.97 4.99 8.55
CA LEU A 58 -1.32 3.84 7.91
C LEU A 58 -2.12 3.44 6.67
N ALA A 59 -1.48 3.57 5.51
CA ALA A 59 -2.04 3.19 4.22
C ALA A 59 -1.36 1.92 3.72
N ILE A 60 -2.14 0.88 3.43
CA ILE A 60 -1.64 -0.32 2.75
C ILE A 60 -1.76 -0.07 1.24
N TYR A 61 -0.64 -0.19 0.53
CA TYR A 61 -0.56 0.04 -0.91
C TYR A 61 -0.01 -1.20 -1.62
N HIS A 62 -0.18 -1.27 -2.93
CA HIS A 62 0.50 -2.28 -3.75
C HIS A 62 1.68 -1.67 -4.51
N GLY A 63 2.75 -2.44 -4.56
CA GLY A 63 3.91 -2.19 -5.40
C GLY A 63 4.13 -3.34 -6.37
N VAL A 64 4.77 -3.06 -7.48
CA VAL A 64 5.07 -4.06 -8.52
C VAL A 64 6.55 -4.03 -8.83
N THR A 65 7.17 -5.20 -8.76
CA THR A 65 8.54 -5.42 -9.24
C THR A 65 8.56 -5.50 -10.77
N ALA A 66 9.58 -4.93 -11.42
CA ALA A 66 9.68 -4.93 -12.87
C ALA A 66 9.97 -6.31 -13.46
N SER A 67 10.81 -7.11 -12.82
CA SER A 67 11.26 -8.39 -13.40
C SER A 67 11.60 -9.46 -12.34
N PRO A 68 10.86 -10.57 -12.27
CA PRO A 68 9.57 -10.80 -12.93
C PRO A 68 8.48 -9.91 -12.33
N PRO A 69 7.46 -9.50 -13.09
CA PRO A 69 6.37 -8.71 -12.54
C PRO A 69 5.69 -9.42 -11.38
N THR A 70 5.78 -8.82 -10.19
CA THR A 70 5.24 -9.39 -8.95
C THR A 70 4.52 -8.31 -8.18
N TYR A 71 3.25 -8.51 -7.87
CA TYR A 71 2.47 -7.60 -7.03
C TYR A 71 2.62 -7.98 -5.57
N SER A 72 3.07 -7.05 -4.76
CA SER A 72 3.23 -7.21 -3.32
C SER A 72 2.60 -6.02 -2.58
N LEU A 73 2.31 -6.18 -1.29
CA LEU A 73 1.77 -5.11 -0.47
C LEU A 73 2.86 -4.48 0.38
N GLY A 74 2.78 -3.18 0.55
CA GLY A 74 3.58 -2.40 1.48
C GLY A 74 2.73 -1.45 2.31
N ALA A 75 3.38 -0.71 3.21
CA ALA A 75 2.75 0.25 4.08
C ALA A 75 3.41 1.63 3.97
N LEU A 76 2.57 2.67 4.00
CA LEU A 76 2.96 4.07 4.13
C LEU A 76 2.40 4.61 5.42
N LEU A 77 3.23 5.29 6.22
CA LEU A 77 2.75 6.14 7.30
C LEU A 77 2.65 7.56 6.77
N LEU A 78 1.45 8.09 6.75
CA LEU A 78 1.14 9.43 6.25
C LEU A 78 0.94 10.39 7.41
N ASP A 79 1.26 11.66 7.20
CA ASP A 79 1.08 12.71 8.19
C ASP A 79 -0.37 12.80 8.66
N PRO A 80 -0.62 12.98 9.98
CA PRO A 80 -1.97 13.01 10.52
C PRO A 80 -2.82 14.19 10.05
N ASP A 81 -2.18 15.32 9.74
CA ASP A 81 -2.85 16.57 9.36
C ASP A 81 -2.87 16.77 7.83
N ASP A 82 -1.83 16.31 7.13
CA ASP A 82 -1.76 16.31 5.66
C ASP A 82 -1.38 14.92 5.11
N PRO A 83 -2.36 14.05 4.83
CA PRO A 83 -2.10 12.69 4.32
C PRO A 83 -1.41 12.61 2.95
N SER A 84 -1.08 13.73 2.33
CA SER A 84 -0.21 13.75 1.15
C SER A 84 1.28 13.67 1.48
N ILE A 85 1.65 13.84 2.76
CA ILE A 85 3.03 13.77 3.22
C ILE A 85 3.31 12.36 3.75
N VAL A 86 4.29 11.68 3.17
CA VAL A 86 4.76 10.37 3.65
C VAL A 86 5.82 10.59 4.73
N LEU A 87 5.55 10.11 5.94
CA LEU A 87 6.46 10.16 7.08
C LEU A 87 7.42 8.96 7.08
N ALA A 88 6.91 7.79 6.69
CA ALA A 88 7.71 6.56 6.61
C ALA A 88 7.09 5.58 5.61
N ARG A 89 7.91 4.65 5.10
CA ARG A 89 7.51 3.65 4.11
C ARG A 89 8.14 2.30 4.43
N SER A 90 7.43 1.21 4.22
CA SER A 90 7.99 -0.12 4.40
C SER A 90 9.17 -0.35 3.45
N ARG A 91 10.30 -0.79 4.02
CA ARG A 91 11.50 -1.14 3.24
C ARG A 91 11.27 -2.39 2.42
N ASP A 92 10.68 -3.39 3.04
CA ASP A 92 10.35 -4.67 2.44
C ASP A 92 8.82 -4.82 2.29
N PRO A 93 8.30 -5.70 1.43
CA PRO A 93 6.88 -5.98 1.38
C PRO A 93 6.38 -6.54 2.70
N ILE A 94 5.21 -6.09 3.15
CA ILE A 94 4.50 -6.67 4.31
C ILE A 94 3.74 -7.94 3.95
N LEU A 95 3.41 -8.13 2.67
CA LEU A 95 2.81 -9.35 2.11
C LEU A 95 3.27 -9.51 0.67
N ARG A 96 3.75 -10.72 0.34
CA ARG A 96 4.18 -11.10 -1.02
C ARG A 96 3.59 -12.45 -1.42
N PRO A 97 3.49 -12.76 -2.72
CA PRO A 97 3.00 -14.07 -3.15
C PRO A 97 3.93 -15.20 -2.72
N GLU A 98 3.46 -16.10 -1.85
CA GLU A 98 4.24 -17.23 -1.33
C GLU A 98 3.56 -18.57 -1.57
N THR A 99 2.23 -18.64 -1.45
CA THR A 99 1.46 -19.86 -1.64
C THR A 99 1.15 -20.13 -3.11
N THR A 100 0.76 -21.36 -3.43
CA THR A 100 0.44 -21.76 -4.80
C THR A 100 -0.66 -20.90 -5.40
N TYR A 101 -1.74 -20.64 -4.65
CA TYR A 101 -2.89 -19.86 -5.14
C TYR A 101 -2.59 -18.35 -5.29
N GLU A 102 -1.45 -17.86 -4.78
CA GLU A 102 -0.96 -16.50 -5.00
C GLU A 102 0.00 -16.41 -6.18
N ARG A 103 0.70 -17.52 -6.47
CA ARG A 103 1.70 -17.62 -7.54
C ARG A 103 1.12 -18.10 -8.86
N GLU A 104 0.05 -18.88 -8.81
CA GLU A 104 -0.54 -19.54 -9.96
C GLU A 104 -2.03 -19.20 -10.05
N GLY A 105 -2.46 -18.62 -11.18
CA GLY A 105 -3.84 -18.22 -11.41
C GLY A 105 -4.00 -17.50 -12.74
N PHE A 106 -5.06 -16.72 -12.88
CA PHE A 106 -5.30 -15.92 -14.09
C PHE A 106 -4.18 -14.90 -14.32
N TYR A 107 -3.70 -14.29 -13.24
CA TYR A 107 -2.52 -13.42 -13.25
C TYR A 107 -1.55 -13.90 -12.19
N ALA A 108 -0.42 -14.46 -12.58
CA ALA A 108 0.54 -15.08 -11.67
C ALA A 108 1.27 -14.06 -10.78
N ALA A 109 1.65 -14.50 -9.57
CA ALA A 109 2.44 -13.73 -8.61
C ALA A 109 1.79 -12.40 -8.19
N VAL A 110 0.54 -12.47 -7.74
CA VAL A 110 -0.25 -11.30 -7.31
C VAL A 110 -0.84 -11.50 -5.92
N VAL A 111 -0.58 -10.54 -5.04
CA VAL A 111 -1.39 -10.22 -3.87
C VAL A 111 -1.84 -8.77 -4.00
N PHE A 112 -3.16 -8.54 -4.02
CA PHE A 112 -3.74 -7.22 -4.25
C PHE A 112 -4.86 -6.96 -3.23
N THR A 113 -4.66 -5.95 -2.36
CA THR A 113 -5.61 -5.70 -1.27
C THR A 113 -6.92 -5.09 -1.76
N CYS A 114 -8.01 -5.55 -1.17
CA CYS A 114 -9.36 -5.01 -1.35
C CYS A 114 -9.88 -4.33 -0.08
N GLY A 115 -9.32 -4.65 1.10
CA GLY A 115 -9.78 -4.07 2.35
C GLY A 115 -8.91 -4.48 3.54
N VAL A 116 -8.95 -3.64 4.58
CA VAL A 116 -8.19 -3.84 5.82
C VAL A 116 -9.10 -3.58 7.01
N LEU A 117 -8.98 -4.43 8.03
CA LEU A 117 -9.53 -4.20 9.36
C LEU A 117 -8.37 -4.17 10.36
N ALA A 118 -8.31 -3.14 11.19
CA ALA A 118 -7.31 -3.01 12.25
C ALA A 118 -8.00 -2.99 13.61
N GLU A 119 -7.58 -3.88 14.52
CA GLU A 119 -8.08 -3.96 15.89
C GLU A 119 -6.93 -4.33 16.83
N GLY A 120 -6.59 -3.42 17.74
CA GLY A 120 -5.42 -3.59 18.60
C GLY A 120 -4.14 -3.72 17.79
N ASP A 121 -3.39 -4.80 18.00
CA ASP A 121 -2.21 -5.14 17.20
C ASP A 121 -2.53 -5.95 15.94
N GLN A 122 -3.76 -6.41 15.76
CA GLN A 122 -4.13 -7.21 14.59
C GLN A 122 -4.50 -6.33 13.40
N VAL A 123 -3.82 -6.54 12.28
CA VAL A 123 -4.14 -5.97 10.97
C VAL A 123 -4.55 -7.09 10.03
N ARG A 124 -5.85 -7.19 9.77
CA ARG A 124 -6.42 -8.19 8.87
C ARG A 124 -6.58 -7.62 7.48
N ILE A 125 -5.89 -8.22 6.52
CA ILE A 125 -5.90 -7.80 5.11
C ILE A 125 -6.71 -8.81 4.30
N TYR A 126 -7.74 -8.31 3.61
CA TYR A 126 -8.46 -9.07 2.58
C TYR A 126 -7.85 -8.75 1.23
N TYR A 127 -7.47 -9.77 0.47
CA TYR A 127 -6.75 -9.57 -0.79
C TYR A 127 -7.15 -10.56 -1.86
N GLY A 128 -7.06 -10.13 -3.10
CA GLY A 128 -7.10 -10.99 -4.27
C GLY A 128 -5.75 -11.68 -4.46
N ALA A 129 -5.77 -12.98 -4.74
CA ALA A 129 -4.59 -13.79 -4.99
C ALA A 129 -4.62 -14.33 -6.42
N ALA A 130 -3.59 -14.03 -7.21
CA ALA A 130 -3.39 -14.44 -8.61
C ALA A 130 -4.63 -14.21 -9.51
N ASP A 131 -5.47 -13.21 -9.20
CA ASP A 131 -6.75 -12.89 -9.84
C ASP A 131 -7.72 -14.11 -9.93
N GLY A 132 -7.55 -15.07 -9.03
CA GLY A 132 -8.34 -16.30 -9.02
C GLY A 132 -9.21 -16.47 -7.78
N VAL A 133 -8.74 -16.03 -6.62
CA VAL A 133 -9.42 -16.21 -5.33
C VAL A 133 -9.29 -14.97 -4.45
N VAL A 134 -10.14 -14.88 -3.43
CA VAL A 134 -9.99 -13.92 -2.32
C VAL A 134 -9.46 -14.67 -1.12
N ALA A 135 -8.46 -14.10 -0.49
CA ALA A 135 -7.80 -14.65 0.69
C ALA A 135 -7.73 -13.61 1.82
N VAL A 136 -7.31 -14.04 2.99
CA VAL A 136 -7.13 -13.19 4.17
C VAL A 136 -5.79 -13.49 4.82
N ALA A 137 -5.10 -12.44 5.27
CA ALA A 137 -3.88 -12.53 6.08
C ALA A 137 -4.03 -11.68 7.34
N ASP A 138 -3.58 -12.20 8.46
CA ASP A 138 -3.46 -11.47 9.73
C ASP A 138 -1.99 -11.12 9.97
N LEU A 139 -1.71 -9.85 10.18
CA LEU A 139 -0.38 -9.29 10.42
C LEU A 139 -0.37 -8.55 11.77
N SER A 140 0.82 -8.41 12.38
CA SER A 140 1.03 -7.56 13.55
C SER A 140 1.23 -6.11 13.12
N LEU A 141 0.48 -5.18 13.70
CA LEU A 141 0.68 -3.75 13.51
C LEU A 141 2.07 -3.33 13.99
N GLU A 142 2.53 -3.87 15.11
CA GLU A 142 3.85 -3.59 15.66
C GLU A 142 4.96 -3.99 14.66
N GLU A 143 4.88 -5.18 14.06
CA GLU A 143 5.84 -5.64 13.05
C GLU A 143 5.81 -4.76 11.78
N ILE A 144 4.63 -4.35 11.33
CA ILE A 144 4.50 -3.42 10.21
C ILE A 144 5.22 -2.10 10.53
N LEU A 145 4.96 -1.52 11.71
CA LEU A 145 5.56 -0.24 12.12
C LEU A 145 7.08 -0.33 12.28
N GLN A 146 7.60 -1.43 12.82
CA GLN A 146 9.04 -1.69 12.94
C GLN A 146 9.72 -1.83 11.57
N GLY A 147 9.00 -2.30 10.56
CA GLY A 147 9.49 -2.43 9.18
C GLY A 147 9.49 -1.12 8.38
N LEU A 148 8.97 -0.02 8.94
CA LEU A 148 8.98 1.29 8.30
C LEU A 148 10.37 1.95 8.42
N SER A 149 10.75 2.69 7.38
CA SER A 149 11.95 3.51 7.32
C SER A 149 11.62 4.88 6.73
N GLU A 150 12.57 5.80 6.78
CA GLU A 150 12.43 7.07 6.05
C GLU A 150 12.09 6.80 4.57
N PRO A 151 11.20 7.63 3.97
CA PRO A 151 10.67 7.41 2.62
C PRO A 151 11.70 7.55 1.52
#